data_7fbe85f1a2ded2d3eed757e9f701373d
#
_entry.id   7fbe85f1a2ded2d3eed757e9f701373d
#
_cell.length_a   1.000
_cell.length_b   1.000
_cell.length_c   1.000
_cell.angle_alpha   90.00
_cell.angle_beta   90.00
_cell.angle_gamma   90.00
#
_symmetry.space_group_name_H-M   'P 1'
#
loop_
_entity.id
_entity.type
_entity.pdbx_description
1 polymer ?
#
loop_
_entity_poly.entity_id
_entity_poly.type
_entity_poly.pdbx_seq_one_letter_code
_entity_poly.pdbx_strand_id
1 'polypeptide(L)'
;AFYGVSLFEIINYIEHYGLLRQKDVNGKYERVLPEHSWNNNNIVTNLFLYQLQRHSDHHAFPTRPFQALRHFDEAPELPNGYASMLLPALIPAWWSKIMDQRVFDHYKGDLSKANIHPKKRKKIFEKFGLAFNRD
;
A
#
# COMPACT_ATOMS: atom_id res chain seq x y z
N ALA A 1 12.06 -10.38 -20.28
CA ALA A 1 12.55 -9.92 -18.96
C ALA A 1 12.00 -8.52 -18.59
N PHE A 2 12.21 -7.48 -19.44
CA PHE A 2 11.81 -6.08 -19.12
C PHE A 2 10.34 -5.92 -18.74
N TYR A 3 9.39 -6.43 -19.52
CA TYR A 3 7.95 -6.34 -19.21
C TYR A 3 7.59 -7.01 -17.87
N GLY A 4 8.17 -8.16 -17.58
CA GLY A 4 7.89 -8.86 -16.32
C GLY A 4 8.36 -8.06 -15.10
N VAL A 5 9.55 -7.49 -15.18
CA VAL A 5 10.09 -6.62 -14.11
C VAL A 5 9.23 -5.37 -13.96
N SER A 6 8.88 -4.70 -15.06
CA SER A 6 8.04 -3.48 -15.00
C SER A 6 6.66 -3.77 -14.39
N LEU A 7 6.02 -4.87 -14.77
CA LEU A 7 4.74 -5.27 -14.20
C LEU A 7 4.85 -5.57 -12.71
N PHE A 8 5.89 -6.28 -12.31
CA PHE A 8 6.17 -6.59 -10.91
C PHE A 8 6.36 -5.31 -10.08
N GLU A 9 7.13 -4.35 -10.58
CA GLU A 9 7.35 -3.06 -9.88
C GLU A 9 6.07 -2.22 -9.77
N ILE A 10 5.20 -2.24 -10.79
CA ILE A 10 3.91 -1.55 -10.73
C ILE A 10 3.02 -2.21 -9.67
N ILE A 11 2.96 -3.53 -9.62
CA ILE A 11 2.19 -4.26 -8.61
C ILE A 11 2.73 -3.95 -7.22
N ASN A 12 4.04 -4.05 -7.01
CA ASN A 12 4.70 -3.70 -5.75
C ASN A 12 4.40 -2.26 -5.32
N TYR A 13 4.40 -1.32 -6.27
CA TYR A 13 3.99 0.07 -6.00
C TYR A 13 2.54 0.18 -5.54
N ILE A 14 1.61 -0.54 -6.19
CA ILE A 14 0.19 -0.57 -5.80
C ILE A 14 0.02 -1.13 -4.38
N GLU A 15 0.69 -2.22 -4.09
CA GLU A 15 0.60 -2.96 -2.82
C GLU A 15 1.13 -2.17 -1.62
N HIS A 16 2.11 -1.31 -1.81
CA HIS A 16 2.82 -0.65 -0.70
C HIS A 16 2.75 0.88 -0.72
N TYR A 17 1.95 1.48 -1.60
CA TYR A 17 1.87 2.93 -1.72
C TYR A 17 1.54 3.63 -0.41
N GLY A 18 2.45 4.51 0.03
CA GLY A 18 2.27 5.32 1.23
C GLY A 18 2.39 4.58 2.57
N LEU A 19 2.48 3.25 2.55
CA LEU A 19 2.59 2.45 3.77
C LEU A 19 4.07 2.32 4.20
N LEU A 20 4.31 2.38 5.50
CA LEU A 20 5.66 2.34 6.06
C LEU A 20 5.67 1.58 7.39
N ARG A 21 6.54 0.57 7.48
CA ARG A 21 6.83 -0.08 8.76
C ARG A 21 7.56 0.90 9.68
N GLN A 22 7.07 1.00 10.91
CA GLN A 22 7.66 1.90 11.88
C GLN A 22 8.93 1.29 12.49
N LYS A 23 9.79 2.15 13.05
CA LYS A 23 10.97 1.73 13.80
C LYS A 23 10.69 1.83 15.29
N ASP A 24 11.19 0.87 16.03
CA ASP A 24 11.22 0.92 17.48
C ASP A 24 12.29 1.91 18.02
N VAL A 25 12.36 2.06 19.32
CA VAL A 25 13.33 2.93 20.01
C VAL A 25 14.80 2.56 19.73
N ASN A 26 15.07 1.33 19.29
CA ASN A 26 16.40 0.84 18.93
C ASN A 26 16.69 1.00 17.43
N GLY A 27 15.79 1.60 16.66
CA GLY A 27 15.92 1.79 15.22
C GLY A 27 15.62 0.53 14.38
N LYS A 28 15.13 -0.55 14.99
CA LYS A 28 14.77 -1.77 14.31
C LYS A 28 13.34 -1.66 13.77
N TYR A 29 13.14 -2.06 12.51
CA TYR A 29 11.81 -2.11 11.93
C TYR A 29 10.94 -3.19 12.60
N GLU A 30 9.69 -2.84 12.85
CA GLU A 30 8.67 -3.79 13.29
C GLU A 30 8.48 -4.95 12.30
N ARG A 31 7.88 -6.03 12.75
CA ARG A 31 7.52 -7.16 11.87
C ARG A 31 6.53 -6.69 10.82
N VAL A 32 6.52 -7.36 9.67
CA VAL A 32 5.47 -7.13 8.67
C VAL A 32 4.13 -7.54 9.27
N LEU A 33 3.18 -6.60 9.24
CA LEU A 33 1.81 -6.76 9.72
C LEU A 33 0.83 -6.58 8.56
N PRO A 34 -0.42 -7.04 8.68
CA PRO A 34 -1.44 -6.87 7.63
C PRO A 34 -1.65 -5.42 7.17
N GLU A 35 -1.46 -4.45 8.06
CA GLU A 35 -1.58 -3.01 7.80
C GLU A 35 -0.50 -2.41 6.89
N HIS A 36 0.52 -3.18 6.51
CA HIS A 36 1.63 -2.72 5.67
C HIS A 36 1.46 -3.04 4.18
N SER A 37 0.30 -3.57 3.78
CA SER A 37 0.01 -3.84 2.38
C SER A 37 -1.46 -3.56 2.05
N TRP A 38 -1.70 -2.91 0.91
CA TRP A 38 -3.04 -2.73 0.36
C TRP A 38 -3.58 -4.04 -0.17
N ASN A 39 -4.73 -4.46 0.30
CA ASN A 39 -5.40 -5.68 -0.10
C ASN A 39 -6.63 -5.39 -0.98
N ASN A 40 -7.18 -6.45 -1.55
CA ASN A 40 -8.52 -6.44 -2.11
C ASN A 40 -9.15 -7.82 -1.97
N ASN A 41 -10.40 -7.88 -1.50
CA ASN A 41 -11.10 -9.15 -1.26
C ASN A 41 -12.14 -9.49 -2.34
N ASN A 42 -12.08 -8.88 -3.52
CA ASN A 42 -12.97 -9.23 -4.63
C ASN A 42 -12.72 -10.68 -5.08
N ILE A 43 -13.74 -11.52 -4.98
CA ILE A 43 -13.65 -12.96 -5.23
C ILE A 43 -13.21 -13.26 -6.67
N VAL A 44 -13.81 -12.56 -7.65
CA VAL A 44 -13.54 -12.80 -9.07
C VAL A 44 -12.08 -12.51 -9.42
N THR A 45 -11.60 -11.33 -9.04
CA THR A 45 -10.22 -10.94 -9.33
C THR A 45 -9.20 -11.74 -8.52
N ASN A 46 -9.53 -12.15 -7.29
CA ASN A 46 -8.69 -13.06 -6.50
C ASN A 46 -8.56 -14.44 -7.14
N LEU A 47 -9.63 -14.97 -7.73
CA LEU A 47 -9.59 -16.24 -8.45
C LEU A 47 -8.63 -16.18 -9.65
N PHE A 48 -8.72 -15.11 -10.47
CA PHE A 48 -7.85 -14.92 -11.63
C PHE A 48 -6.39 -14.60 -11.27
N LEU A 49 -6.15 -13.95 -10.13
CA LEU A 49 -4.83 -13.53 -9.68
C LEU A 49 -4.24 -14.47 -8.61
N TYR A 50 -4.73 -15.70 -8.50
CA TYR A 50 -4.22 -16.68 -7.54
C TYR A 50 -4.14 -16.11 -6.11
N GLN A 51 -5.17 -15.35 -5.71
CA GLN A 51 -5.26 -14.66 -4.42
C GLN A 51 -4.12 -13.68 -4.11
N LEU A 52 -3.40 -13.20 -5.10
CA LEU A 52 -2.34 -12.20 -4.96
C LEU A 52 -2.81 -10.96 -4.18
N GLN A 53 -4.08 -10.59 -4.31
CA GLN A 53 -4.67 -9.43 -3.62
C GLN A 53 -4.85 -9.61 -2.10
N ARG A 54 -4.60 -10.82 -1.56
CA ARG A 54 -4.45 -11.10 -0.13
C ARG A 54 -2.99 -11.02 0.31
N HIS A 55 -2.34 -9.97 -0.15
CA HIS A 55 -0.89 -9.76 -0.07
C HIS A 55 -0.38 -9.66 1.37
N SER A 56 -1.17 -9.10 2.26
CA SER A 56 -0.84 -8.98 3.68
C SER A 56 -0.60 -10.34 4.35
N ASP A 57 -1.42 -11.35 4.04
CA ASP A 57 -1.22 -12.69 4.61
C ASP A 57 -0.01 -13.39 3.99
N HIS A 58 0.26 -13.14 2.71
CA HIS A 58 1.48 -13.64 2.07
C HIS A 58 2.74 -13.09 2.75
N HIS A 59 2.79 -11.81 3.06
CA HIS A 59 3.93 -11.22 3.77
C HIS A 59 4.04 -11.67 5.23
N ALA A 60 2.91 -11.78 5.93
CA ALA A 60 2.91 -12.22 7.32
C ALA A 60 3.27 -13.71 7.47
N PHE A 61 2.92 -14.54 6.47
CA PHE A 61 3.12 -16.00 6.46
C PHE A 61 3.59 -16.48 5.08
N PRO A 62 4.84 -16.20 4.67
CA PRO A 62 5.31 -16.41 3.31
C PRO A 62 5.35 -17.90 2.86
N THR A 63 5.28 -18.82 3.80
CA THR A 63 5.22 -20.29 3.50
C THR A 63 3.80 -20.80 3.27
N ARG A 64 2.78 -19.94 3.46
CA ARG A 64 1.39 -20.35 3.26
C ARG A 64 1.09 -20.47 1.78
N PRO A 65 0.48 -21.59 1.33
CA PRO A 65 0.08 -21.74 -0.06
C PRO A 65 -1.00 -20.71 -0.43
N PHE A 66 -0.98 -20.23 -1.68
CA PHE A 66 -1.86 -19.14 -2.12
C PHE A 66 -3.36 -19.46 -1.95
N GLN A 67 -3.76 -20.73 -2.05
CA GLN A 67 -5.15 -21.17 -1.86
C GLN A 67 -5.65 -20.94 -0.42
N ALA A 68 -4.73 -20.89 0.55
CA ALA A 68 -5.03 -20.76 1.97
C ALA A 68 -4.82 -19.32 2.49
N LEU A 69 -4.56 -18.35 1.61
CA LEU A 69 -4.38 -16.95 2.01
C LEU A 69 -5.69 -16.38 2.55
N ARG A 70 -5.58 -15.72 3.70
CA ARG A 70 -6.70 -15.15 4.46
C ARG A 70 -6.89 -13.69 4.15
N HIS A 71 -8.09 -13.23 4.34
CA HIS A 71 -8.41 -11.81 4.46
C HIS A 71 -8.22 -11.36 5.91
N PHE A 72 -7.72 -10.14 6.09
CA PHE A 72 -7.62 -9.47 7.38
C PHE A 72 -8.38 -8.15 7.32
N ASP A 73 -9.32 -7.97 8.25
CA ASP A 73 -10.11 -6.73 8.34
C ASP A 73 -9.26 -5.51 8.71
N GLU A 74 -8.09 -5.73 9.35
CA GLU A 74 -7.13 -4.69 9.71
C GLU A 74 -6.28 -4.22 8.50
N ALA A 75 -6.24 -5.00 7.44
CA ALA A 75 -5.48 -4.63 6.26
C ALA A 75 -6.20 -3.53 5.46
N PRO A 76 -5.50 -2.48 5.04
CA PRO A 76 -6.12 -1.44 4.24
C PRO A 76 -6.53 -1.98 2.87
N GLU A 77 -7.71 -1.54 2.39
CA GLU A 77 -8.25 -2.02 1.13
C GLU A 77 -8.12 -1.00 -0.01
N LEU A 78 -7.75 -1.51 -1.18
CA LEU A 78 -7.83 -0.77 -2.43
C LEU A 78 -9.29 -0.53 -2.82
N PRO A 79 -9.61 0.58 -3.50
CA PRO A 79 -10.98 0.86 -3.95
C PRO A 79 -11.48 -0.15 -4.98
N ASN A 80 -10.58 -0.83 -5.68
CA ASN A 80 -10.87 -1.82 -6.70
C ASN A 80 -9.78 -2.90 -6.73
N GLY A 81 -10.04 -4.00 -7.45
CA GLY A 81 -9.05 -5.06 -7.65
C GLY A 81 -7.81 -4.59 -8.41
N TYR A 82 -6.70 -5.27 -8.20
CA TYR A 82 -5.37 -4.89 -8.73
C TYR A 82 -5.36 -4.63 -10.25
N ALA A 83 -6.05 -5.44 -11.02
CA ALA A 83 -6.09 -5.27 -12.47
C ALA A 83 -6.64 -3.89 -12.90
N SER A 84 -7.67 -3.39 -12.22
CA SER A 84 -8.25 -2.07 -12.50
C SER A 84 -7.42 -0.91 -11.93
N MET A 85 -6.53 -1.19 -10.98
CA MET A 85 -5.63 -0.21 -10.40
C MET A 85 -4.33 -0.01 -11.19
N LEU A 86 -4.02 -0.91 -12.15
CA LEU A 86 -2.81 -0.81 -12.97
C LEU A 86 -2.76 0.49 -13.80
N LEU A 87 -3.84 0.81 -14.51
CA LEU A 87 -3.87 2.01 -15.35
C LEU A 87 -3.77 3.32 -14.54
N PRO A 88 -4.53 3.51 -13.45
CA PRO A 88 -4.31 4.65 -12.55
C PRO A 88 -2.88 4.74 -12.01
N ALA A 89 -2.23 3.61 -11.67
CA ALA A 89 -0.88 3.59 -11.11
C ALA A 89 0.19 4.13 -12.09
N LEU A 90 -0.05 4.01 -13.39
CA LEU A 90 0.83 4.57 -14.43
C LEU A 90 0.73 6.10 -14.56
N ILE A 91 -0.31 6.73 -14.00
CA ILE A 91 -0.58 8.16 -14.10
C ILE A 91 -0.53 8.79 -12.71
N PRO A 92 0.62 9.37 -12.29
CA PRO A 92 0.81 9.83 -10.91
C PRO A 92 -0.24 10.81 -10.39
N ALA A 93 -0.76 11.70 -11.26
CA ALA A 93 -1.79 12.66 -10.88
C ALA A 93 -3.15 11.99 -10.62
N TRP A 94 -3.48 10.93 -11.35
CA TRP A 94 -4.69 10.15 -11.15
C TRP A 94 -4.54 9.26 -9.91
N TRP A 95 -3.40 8.58 -9.78
CA TRP A 95 -3.09 7.76 -8.62
C TRP A 95 -3.19 8.52 -7.30
N SER A 96 -2.57 9.71 -7.21
CA SER A 96 -2.60 10.52 -6.00
C SER A 96 -4.00 11.03 -5.64
N LYS A 97 -4.90 11.22 -6.62
CA LYS A 97 -6.31 11.54 -6.34
C LYS A 97 -7.06 10.39 -5.70
N ILE A 98 -6.71 9.15 -6.07
CA ILE A 98 -7.36 7.94 -5.55
C ILE A 98 -6.78 7.55 -4.19
N MET A 99 -5.45 7.58 -4.06
CA MET A 99 -4.78 6.90 -2.96
C MET A 99 -4.33 7.82 -1.81
N ASP A 100 -4.02 9.10 -2.06
CA ASP A 100 -3.51 9.96 -0.98
C ASP A 100 -4.51 10.10 0.17
N GLN A 101 -5.82 10.23 -0.13
CA GLN A 101 -6.84 10.30 0.90
C GLN A 101 -6.89 8.99 1.71
N ARG A 102 -6.77 7.84 1.04
CA ARG A 102 -6.77 6.53 1.71
C ARG A 102 -5.57 6.34 2.63
N VAL A 103 -4.41 6.81 2.21
CA VAL A 103 -3.21 6.82 3.08
C VAL A 103 -3.43 7.72 4.29
N PHE A 104 -4.02 8.89 4.09
CA PHE A 104 -4.36 9.81 5.19
C PHE A 104 -5.33 9.18 6.18
N ASP A 105 -6.39 8.54 5.69
CA ASP A 105 -7.40 7.88 6.52
C ASP A 105 -6.83 6.67 7.26
N HIS A 106 -5.99 5.87 6.59
CA HIS A 106 -5.30 4.72 7.20
C HIS A 106 -4.47 5.12 8.42
N TYR A 107 -3.72 6.20 8.32
CA TYR A 107 -2.95 6.75 9.44
C TYR A 107 -3.75 7.70 10.35
N LYS A 108 -5.08 7.77 10.19
CA LYS A 108 -5.97 8.62 11.00
C LYS A 108 -5.50 10.09 11.05
N GLY A 109 -4.98 10.59 9.94
CA GLY A 109 -4.46 11.94 9.79
C GLY A 109 -2.98 12.13 10.15
N ASP A 110 -2.31 11.16 10.72
CA ASP A 110 -0.90 11.24 11.10
C ASP A 110 0.02 10.84 9.92
N LEU A 111 0.23 11.76 9.00
CA LEU A 111 1.11 11.56 7.85
C LEU A 111 2.60 11.47 8.18
N SER A 112 3.01 11.68 9.44
CA SER A 112 4.40 11.48 9.86
C SER A 112 4.83 10.01 9.72
N LYS A 113 3.87 9.09 9.86
CA LYS A 113 4.03 7.64 9.74
C LYS A 113 4.00 7.11 8.30
N ALA A 114 3.59 7.94 7.35
CA ALA A 114 3.43 7.54 5.96
C ALA A 114 4.75 7.61 5.17
N ASN A 115 4.91 6.70 4.22
CA ASN A 115 6.02 6.70 3.28
C ASN A 115 5.83 7.79 2.21
N ILE A 116 6.27 9.00 2.52
CA ILE A 116 6.17 10.16 1.64
C ILE A 116 7.55 10.60 1.19
N HIS A 117 7.74 10.72 -0.13
CA HIS A 117 9.01 11.19 -0.69
C HIS A 117 9.39 12.57 -0.11
N PRO A 118 10.62 12.77 0.41
CA PRO A 118 11.02 13.99 1.12
C PRO A 118 10.70 15.29 0.39
N LYS A 119 10.94 15.35 -0.94
CA LYS A 119 10.66 16.54 -1.76
C LYS A 119 9.16 16.85 -1.91
N LYS A 120 8.27 15.88 -1.66
CA LYS A 120 6.81 16.06 -1.78
C LYS A 120 6.13 16.24 -0.42
N ARG A 121 6.84 16.02 0.68
CA ARG A 121 6.29 15.98 2.03
C ARG A 121 5.56 17.29 2.39
N LYS A 122 6.21 18.44 2.19
CA LYS A 122 5.59 19.76 2.43
C LYS A 122 4.27 19.91 1.67
N LYS A 123 4.28 19.65 0.36
CA LYS A 123 3.10 19.79 -0.50
C LYS A 123 1.94 18.87 -0.07
N ILE A 124 2.25 17.66 0.38
CA ILE A 124 1.23 16.71 0.83
C ILE A 124 0.66 17.13 2.18
N PHE A 125 1.47 17.57 3.12
CA PHE A 125 1.00 18.12 4.40
C PHE A 125 0.09 19.34 4.19
N GLU A 126 0.47 20.29 3.35
CA GLU A 126 -0.35 21.44 2.98
C GLU A 126 -1.68 21.03 2.33
N LYS A 127 -1.67 20.00 1.47
CA LYS A 127 -2.89 19.46 0.83
C LYS A 127 -3.93 19.01 1.85
N PHE A 128 -3.51 18.50 2.99
CA PHE A 128 -4.38 18.03 4.07
C PHE A 128 -4.54 19.04 5.23
N GLY A 129 -4.06 20.28 5.05
CA GLY A 129 -4.16 21.33 6.08
C GLY A 129 -3.33 21.06 7.32
N LEU A 130 -2.28 20.25 7.21
CA LEU A 130 -1.38 19.91 8.31
C LEU A 130 -0.18 20.84 8.36
N ALA A 131 0.24 21.20 9.58
CA ALA A 131 1.51 21.93 9.77
C ALA A 131 2.69 21.03 9.38
N PHE A 132 3.62 21.56 8.59
CA PHE A 132 4.86 20.90 8.25
C PHE A 132 6.02 21.51 9.04
N ASN A 133 6.45 20.81 10.10
CA ASN A 133 7.69 21.15 10.79
C ASN A 133 8.85 20.41 10.11
N ARG A 134 9.90 21.12 9.75
CA ARG A 134 11.17 20.50 9.36
C ARG A 134 11.90 20.12 10.65
N ASP A 135 11.97 18.83 10.90
CA ASP A 135 12.95 18.28 11.83
C ASP A 135 14.32 18.24 11.17
#